data_984b96813caaeb36d295cd25a3cbaa41
#
_entry.id   984b96813caaeb36d295cd25a3cbaa41
#
_cell.length_a   1.000
_cell.length_b   1.000
_cell.length_c   1.000
_cell.angle_alpha   90.00
_cell.angle_beta   90.00
_cell.angle_gamma   90.00
#
_symmetry.space_group_name_H-M   'P 1'
#
loop_
_entity.id
_entity.type
_entity.pdbx_description
1 polymer ?
#
loop_
_entity_poly.entity_id
_entity_poly.type
_entity_poly.pdbx_seq_one_letter_code
_entity_poly.pdbx_strand_id
1 'polypeptide(L)'
;MDYTALTFAILYGLGLNIAGGLLTDLSEWYHNLDKPWFQPPGWAFGPAWTIILGLAGWALYIGLTEADSAGQYYAVAAAFSVNAVLHFLWSPLFFKFKRPDWSFYENWLLIASCIALAFILEPVSSFAAWLILPYIIWTCFAQAINYEVVRLNGPFGGRAEEA
;
A
#
# COMPACT_ATOMS: atom_id res chain seq x y z
N MET A 1 8.80 -25.81 -8.12
CA MET A 1 8.25 -24.44 -8.15
C MET A 1 6.76 -24.57 -7.89
N ASP A 2 6.24 -23.88 -6.87
CA ASP A 2 4.80 -23.86 -6.57
C ASP A 2 4.14 -22.78 -7.45
N TYR A 3 3.45 -23.23 -8.49
CA TYR A 3 2.79 -22.32 -9.45
C TYR A 3 1.60 -21.57 -8.83
N THR A 4 0.96 -22.14 -7.81
CA THR A 4 -0.15 -21.49 -7.10
C THR A 4 0.37 -20.30 -6.29
N ALA A 5 1.41 -20.54 -5.48
CA ALA A 5 2.07 -19.47 -4.73
C ALA A 5 2.64 -18.38 -5.64
N LEU A 6 3.25 -18.79 -6.77
CA LEU A 6 3.77 -17.84 -7.77
C LEU A 6 2.65 -16.97 -8.38
N THR A 7 1.51 -17.58 -8.71
CA THR A 7 0.36 -16.85 -9.24
C THR A 7 -0.16 -15.82 -8.24
N PHE A 8 -0.32 -16.19 -6.96
CA PHE A 8 -0.72 -15.24 -5.91
C PHE A 8 0.28 -14.11 -5.74
N ALA A 9 1.58 -14.41 -5.75
CA ALA A 9 2.63 -13.41 -5.63
C ALA A 9 2.61 -12.40 -6.79
N ILE A 10 2.44 -12.88 -8.02
CA ILE A 10 2.34 -12.04 -9.23
C ILE A 10 1.07 -11.18 -9.18
N LEU A 11 -0.08 -11.78 -8.85
CA LEU A 11 -1.34 -11.03 -8.73
C LEU A 11 -1.26 -9.97 -7.63
N TYR A 12 -0.62 -10.27 -6.52
CA TYR A 12 -0.40 -9.29 -5.46
C TYR A 12 0.53 -8.15 -5.94
N GLY A 13 1.74 -8.46 -6.40
CA GLY A 13 2.73 -7.45 -6.76
C GLY A 13 2.33 -6.62 -7.98
N LEU A 14 2.08 -7.29 -9.12
CA LEU A 14 1.72 -6.61 -10.37
C LEU A 14 0.27 -6.12 -10.37
N GLY A 15 -0.66 -6.91 -9.82
CA GLY A 15 -2.08 -6.55 -9.78
C GLY A 15 -2.32 -5.26 -8.99
N LEU A 16 -1.74 -5.13 -7.80
CA LEU A 16 -1.85 -3.91 -6.99
C LEU A 16 -1.14 -2.73 -7.64
N ASN A 17 0.03 -2.95 -8.26
CA ASN A 17 0.75 -1.90 -8.97
C ASN A 17 -0.06 -1.33 -10.13
N ILE A 18 -0.62 -2.19 -10.96
CA ILE A 18 -1.47 -1.80 -12.10
C ILE A 18 -2.74 -1.11 -11.58
N ALA A 19 -3.41 -1.67 -10.59
CA ALA A 19 -4.61 -1.08 -10.00
C ALA A 19 -4.35 0.30 -9.42
N GLY A 20 -3.25 0.48 -8.68
CA GLY A 20 -2.81 1.76 -8.15
C GLY A 20 -2.58 2.80 -9.25
N GLY A 21 -1.88 2.42 -10.33
CA GLY A 21 -1.68 3.30 -11.49
C GLY A 21 -2.98 3.72 -12.18
N LEU A 22 -3.92 2.78 -12.36
CA LEU A 22 -5.22 3.06 -12.99
C LEU A 22 -6.16 3.91 -12.11
N LEU A 23 -6.01 3.83 -10.79
CA LEU A 23 -6.83 4.57 -9.83
C LEU A 23 -6.23 5.92 -9.42
N THR A 24 -4.99 6.18 -9.81
CA THR A 24 -4.34 7.48 -9.58
C THR A 24 -4.86 8.49 -10.60
N ASP A 25 -5.66 9.44 -10.13
CA ASP A 25 -6.17 10.54 -10.95
C ASP A 25 -5.34 11.81 -10.69
N LEU A 26 -4.54 12.19 -11.68
CA LEU A 26 -3.74 13.41 -11.69
C LEU A 26 -4.51 14.59 -12.35
N SER A 27 -5.79 14.71 -12.04
CA SER A 27 -6.66 15.81 -12.51
C SER A 27 -6.21 17.17 -11.98
N GLU A 28 -6.85 18.24 -12.47
CA GLU A 28 -6.61 19.60 -11.99
C GLU A 28 -6.81 19.72 -10.48
N TRP A 29 -7.79 19.01 -9.91
CA TRP A 29 -7.98 18.97 -8.47
C TRP A 29 -6.70 18.56 -7.74
N TYR A 30 -6.06 17.47 -8.16
CA TYR A 30 -4.81 17.00 -7.53
C TYR A 30 -3.66 18.01 -7.74
N HIS A 31 -3.58 18.63 -8.90
CA HIS A 31 -2.55 19.62 -9.18
C HIS A 31 -2.70 20.89 -8.37
N ASN A 32 -3.93 21.27 -8.05
CA ASN A 32 -4.26 22.45 -7.24
C ASN A 32 -4.08 22.25 -5.73
N LEU A 33 -3.89 21.01 -5.26
CA LEU A 33 -3.55 20.77 -3.85
C LEU A 33 -2.20 21.35 -3.51
N ASP A 34 -2.12 22.04 -2.37
CA ASP A 34 -0.85 22.41 -1.75
C ASP A 34 -0.16 21.15 -1.22
N LYS A 35 1.11 20.97 -1.61
CA LYS A 35 1.90 19.78 -1.31
C LYS A 35 3.09 20.12 -0.43
N PRO A 36 3.49 19.23 0.50
CA PRO A 36 4.67 19.47 1.31
C PRO A 36 5.93 19.57 0.46
N TRP A 37 6.86 20.39 0.88
CA TRP A 37 8.15 20.62 0.19
C TRP A 37 8.99 19.35 0.02
N PHE A 38 8.80 18.36 0.90
CA PHE A 38 9.53 17.09 0.88
C PHE A 38 8.84 16.01 0.04
N GLN A 39 7.68 16.31 -0.60
CA GLN A 39 7.01 15.34 -1.46
C GLN A 39 7.88 15.04 -2.68
N PRO A 40 8.16 13.75 -2.98
CA PRO A 40 8.88 13.39 -4.19
C PRO A 40 8.13 13.84 -5.45
N PRO A 41 8.85 14.08 -6.55
CA PRO A 41 8.22 14.36 -7.83
C PRO A 41 7.32 13.18 -8.26
N GLY A 42 6.21 13.47 -8.93
CA GLY A 42 5.17 12.47 -9.25
C GLY A 42 5.69 11.21 -9.95
N TRP A 43 6.72 11.36 -10.82
CA TRP A 43 7.34 10.22 -11.51
C TRP A 43 8.02 9.21 -10.57
N ALA A 44 8.42 9.62 -9.35
CA ALA A 44 9.14 8.76 -8.42
C ALA A 44 8.23 7.70 -7.75
N PHE A 45 6.91 7.98 -7.66
CA PHE A 45 5.97 7.07 -7.00
C PHE A 45 5.80 5.74 -7.76
N GLY A 46 5.73 5.76 -9.09
CA GLY A 46 5.61 4.55 -9.90
C GLY A 46 6.75 3.55 -9.67
N PRO A 47 8.02 3.92 -9.90
CA PRO A 47 9.16 3.05 -9.61
C PRO A 47 9.23 2.59 -8.15
N ALA A 48 8.96 3.48 -7.20
CA ALA A 48 8.98 3.12 -5.78
C ALA A 48 7.95 2.02 -5.46
N TRP A 49 6.70 2.19 -5.88
CA TRP A 49 5.66 1.18 -5.68
C TRP A 49 5.96 -0.12 -6.42
N THR A 50 6.55 -0.06 -7.62
CA THR A 50 6.95 -1.25 -8.37
C THR A 50 7.97 -2.10 -7.60
N ILE A 51 8.98 -1.46 -7.03
CA ILE A 51 9.99 -2.15 -6.23
C ILE A 51 9.36 -2.71 -4.94
N ILE A 52 8.60 -1.91 -4.21
CA ILE A 52 8.02 -2.27 -2.92
C ILE A 52 7.03 -3.43 -3.06
N LEU A 53 6.11 -3.33 -4.01
CA LEU A 53 5.12 -4.39 -4.24
C LEU A 53 5.75 -5.63 -4.86
N GLY A 54 6.82 -5.49 -5.63
CA GLY A 54 7.62 -6.62 -6.12
C GLY A 54 8.28 -7.39 -4.97
N LEU A 55 8.90 -6.68 -4.02
CA LEU A 55 9.49 -7.28 -2.82
C LEU A 55 8.44 -7.93 -1.92
N ALA A 56 7.29 -7.28 -1.73
CA ALA A 56 6.17 -7.83 -0.97
C ALA A 56 5.57 -9.08 -1.65
N GLY A 57 5.45 -9.09 -2.98
CA GLY A 57 5.04 -10.27 -3.74
C GLY A 57 6.04 -11.42 -3.58
N TRP A 58 7.34 -11.12 -3.58
CA TRP A 58 8.36 -12.14 -3.29
C TRP A 58 8.26 -12.67 -1.86
N ALA A 59 8.04 -11.79 -0.87
CA ALA A 59 7.78 -12.20 0.50
C ALA A 59 6.55 -13.13 0.63
N LEU A 60 5.46 -12.82 -0.10
CA LEU A 60 4.28 -13.69 -0.18
C LEU A 60 4.63 -15.06 -0.75
N TYR A 61 5.38 -15.11 -1.85
CA TYR A 61 5.81 -16.38 -2.44
C TYR A 61 6.58 -17.25 -1.44
N ILE A 62 7.59 -16.66 -0.78
CA ILE A 62 8.38 -17.37 0.25
C ILE A 62 7.48 -17.82 1.39
N GLY A 63 6.64 -16.92 1.92
CA GLY A 63 5.74 -17.23 3.04
C GLY A 63 4.77 -18.37 2.74
N LEU A 64 4.29 -18.51 1.50
CA LEU A 64 3.41 -19.60 1.11
C LEU A 64 4.18 -20.91 0.85
N THR A 65 5.41 -20.83 0.33
CA THR A 65 6.19 -22.03 -0.04
C THR A 65 7.01 -22.62 1.11
N GLU A 66 7.39 -21.80 2.10
CA GLU A 66 8.17 -22.19 3.27
C GLU A 66 7.31 -22.43 4.52
N ALA A 67 5.97 -22.31 4.43
CA ALA A 67 5.08 -22.58 5.54
C ALA A 67 5.12 -24.06 5.96
N ASP A 68 5.46 -24.33 7.22
CA ASP A 68 5.59 -25.69 7.77
C ASP A 68 4.22 -26.32 8.14
N SER A 69 3.17 -25.54 8.18
CA SER A 69 1.83 -25.99 8.55
C SER A 69 0.73 -25.26 7.75
N ALA A 70 -0.43 -25.92 7.64
CA ALA A 70 -1.60 -25.29 7.05
C ALA A 70 -2.00 -24.00 7.79
N GLY A 71 -1.80 -23.93 9.11
CA GLY A 71 -2.06 -22.74 9.90
C GLY A 71 -1.20 -21.55 9.48
N GLN A 72 0.11 -21.75 9.30
CA GLN A 72 1.01 -20.71 8.80
C GLN A 72 0.65 -20.30 7.37
N TYR A 73 0.39 -21.26 6.47
CA TYR A 73 -0.01 -20.98 5.10
C TYR A 73 -1.26 -20.07 5.04
N TYR A 74 -2.31 -20.43 5.76
CA TYR A 74 -3.55 -19.62 5.77
C TYR A 74 -3.37 -18.29 6.49
N ALA A 75 -2.53 -18.20 7.52
CA ALA A 75 -2.21 -16.94 8.19
C ALA A 75 -1.53 -15.96 7.23
N VAL A 76 -0.52 -16.43 6.48
CA VAL A 76 0.17 -15.63 5.43
C VAL A 76 -0.82 -15.19 4.36
N ALA A 77 -1.59 -16.14 3.79
CA ALA A 77 -2.55 -15.83 2.73
C ALA A 77 -3.60 -14.80 3.17
N ALA A 78 -4.16 -14.96 4.38
CA ALA A 78 -5.16 -14.05 4.93
C ALA A 78 -4.57 -12.66 5.19
N ALA A 79 -3.38 -12.57 5.78
CA ALA A 79 -2.73 -11.30 6.08
C ALA A 79 -2.41 -10.50 4.81
N PHE A 80 -1.87 -11.15 3.77
CA PHE A 80 -1.65 -10.49 2.48
C PHE A 80 -2.95 -10.10 1.78
N SER A 81 -4.02 -10.88 1.92
CA SER A 81 -5.34 -10.53 1.38
C SER A 81 -5.91 -9.28 2.04
N VAL A 82 -5.83 -9.18 3.37
CA VAL A 82 -6.24 -7.98 4.11
C VAL A 82 -5.40 -6.77 3.71
N ASN A 83 -4.08 -6.93 3.65
CA ASN A 83 -3.18 -5.86 3.22
C ASN A 83 -3.48 -5.40 1.78
N ALA A 84 -3.75 -6.33 0.86
CA ALA A 84 -4.11 -6.01 -0.53
C ALA A 84 -5.38 -5.16 -0.61
N VAL A 85 -6.41 -5.47 0.18
CA VAL A 85 -7.65 -4.67 0.24
C VAL A 85 -7.37 -3.27 0.75
N LEU A 86 -6.61 -3.14 1.84
CA LEU A 86 -6.23 -1.83 2.38
C LEU A 86 -5.41 -1.03 1.37
N HIS A 87 -4.39 -1.63 0.78
CA HIS A 87 -3.58 -0.96 -0.25
C HIS A 87 -4.43 -0.46 -1.43
N PHE A 88 -5.38 -1.28 -1.89
CA PHE A 88 -6.28 -0.91 -2.99
C PHE A 88 -7.21 0.24 -2.62
N LEU A 89 -7.69 0.30 -1.37
CA LEU A 89 -8.67 1.29 -0.92
C LEU A 89 -8.09 2.71 -0.83
N TRP A 90 -6.80 2.86 -0.58
CA TRP A 90 -6.18 4.17 -0.40
C TRP A 90 -6.36 5.08 -1.64
N SER A 91 -6.08 4.57 -2.84
CA SER A 91 -6.15 5.35 -4.08
C SER A 91 -7.56 5.89 -4.38
N PRO A 92 -8.63 5.10 -4.36
CA PRO A 92 -9.98 5.64 -4.56
C PRO A 92 -10.39 6.63 -3.47
N LEU A 93 -10.02 6.42 -2.19
CA LEU A 93 -10.33 7.37 -1.14
C LEU A 93 -9.67 8.73 -1.41
N PHE A 94 -8.40 8.72 -1.78
CA PHE A 94 -7.65 9.94 -2.02
C PHE A 94 -8.09 10.63 -3.32
N PHE A 95 -8.07 9.93 -4.45
CA PHE A 95 -8.23 10.53 -5.77
C PHE A 95 -9.68 10.59 -6.25
N LYS A 96 -10.44 9.47 -6.15
CA LYS A 96 -11.79 9.39 -6.70
C LYS A 96 -12.82 10.09 -5.81
N PHE A 97 -12.76 9.85 -4.50
CA PHE A 97 -13.66 10.50 -3.55
C PHE A 97 -13.14 11.88 -3.13
N LYS A 98 -11.91 12.25 -3.51
CA LYS A 98 -11.28 13.52 -3.14
C LYS A 98 -11.28 13.75 -1.62
N ARG A 99 -11.03 12.66 -0.87
CA ARG A 99 -11.06 12.64 0.59
C ARG A 99 -9.68 12.24 1.15
N PRO A 100 -8.65 13.11 1.05
CA PRO A 100 -7.35 12.88 1.68
C PRO A 100 -7.43 12.65 3.19
N ASP A 101 -8.45 13.19 3.86
CA ASP A 101 -8.72 12.94 5.27
C ASP A 101 -9.13 11.49 5.54
N TRP A 102 -9.95 10.88 4.69
CA TRP A 102 -10.30 9.47 4.82
C TRP A 102 -9.11 8.55 4.51
N SER A 103 -8.37 8.85 3.45
CA SER A 103 -7.16 8.08 3.12
C SER A 103 -6.07 8.22 4.20
N PHE A 104 -6.04 9.33 4.94
CA PHE A 104 -5.16 9.50 6.10
C PHE A 104 -5.46 8.49 7.21
N TYR A 105 -6.73 8.28 7.55
CA TYR A 105 -7.11 7.30 8.57
C TYR A 105 -6.94 5.86 8.06
N GLU A 106 -7.27 5.61 6.82
CA GLU A 106 -7.10 4.30 6.17
C GLU A 106 -5.61 3.90 6.16
N ASN A 107 -4.70 4.80 5.84
CA ASN A 107 -3.27 4.51 5.76
C ASN A 107 -2.67 4.05 7.11
N TRP A 108 -3.23 4.45 8.25
CA TRP A 108 -2.84 3.87 9.54
C TRP A 108 -3.16 2.38 9.63
N LEU A 109 -4.29 1.94 9.06
CA LEU A 109 -4.65 0.52 8.98
C LEU A 109 -3.71 -0.21 8.02
N LEU A 110 -3.35 0.42 6.90
CA LEU A 110 -2.38 -0.12 5.96
C LEU A 110 -1.00 -0.31 6.61
N ILE A 111 -0.50 0.69 7.35
CA ILE A 111 0.77 0.59 8.09
C ILE A 111 0.71 -0.55 9.12
N ALA A 112 -0.37 -0.62 9.90
CA ALA A 112 -0.55 -1.71 10.87
C ALA A 112 -0.56 -3.08 10.20
N SER A 113 -1.20 -3.21 9.03
CA SER A 113 -1.21 -4.45 8.26
C SER A 113 0.19 -4.81 7.73
N CYS A 114 1.00 -3.84 7.28
CA CYS A 114 2.38 -4.08 6.86
C CYS A 114 3.24 -4.60 8.03
N ILE A 115 3.08 -4.01 9.21
CA ILE A 115 3.76 -4.46 10.42
C ILE A 115 3.31 -5.90 10.78
N ALA A 116 2.02 -6.18 10.70
CA ALA A 116 1.48 -7.53 10.94
C ALA A 116 2.04 -8.56 9.95
N LEU A 117 2.21 -8.19 8.65
CA LEU A 117 2.86 -9.05 7.65
C LEU A 117 4.27 -9.45 8.10
N ALA A 118 5.09 -8.50 8.58
CA ALA A 118 6.44 -8.80 9.02
C ALA A 118 6.45 -9.78 10.21
N PHE A 119 5.56 -9.58 11.20
CA PHE A 119 5.43 -10.49 12.35
C PHE A 119 4.91 -11.88 11.98
N ILE A 120 3.99 -11.98 11.01
CA ILE A 120 3.44 -13.27 10.54
C ILE A 120 4.47 -14.04 9.72
N LEU A 121 5.29 -13.33 8.94
CA LEU A 121 6.34 -13.93 8.12
C LEU A 121 7.57 -14.37 8.93
N GLU A 122 7.89 -13.68 10.03
CA GLU A 122 9.10 -13.91 10.79
C GLU A 122 9.28 -15.38 11.21
N PRO A 123 8.29 -16.09 11.79
CA PRO A 123 8.41 -17.50 12.17
C PRO A 123 8.42 -18.46 10.96
N VAL A 124 8.10 -17.98 9.76
CA VAL A 124 8.16 -18.76 8.51
C VAL A 124 9.51 -18.56 7.83
N SER A 125 9.88 -17.29 7.63
CA SER A 125 11.14 -16.91 6.98
C SER A 125 11.50 -15.48 7.38
N SER A 126 12.54 -15.32 8.22
CA SER A 126 13.05 -13.99 8.60
C SER A 126 13.44 -13.17 7.36
N PHE A 127 13.95 -13.81 6.30
CA PHE A 127 14.25 -13.11 5.05
C PHE A 127 12.99 -12.54 4.40
N ALA A 128 11.88 -13.29 4.36
CA ALA A 128 10.61 -12.79 3.86
C ALA A 128 10.09 -11.60 4.69
N ALA A 129 10.24 -11.66 6.01
CA ALA A 129 9.87 -10.55 6.90
C ALA A 129 10.68 -9.27 6.59
N TRP A 130 11.99 -9.38 6.33
CA TRP A 130 12.84 -8.25 5.95
C TRP A 130 12.43 -7.63 4.60
N LEU A 131 11.90 -8.41 3.66
CA LEU A 131 11.41 -7.89 2.37
C LEU A 131 10.20 -6.95 2.53
N ILE A 132 9.50 -6.97 3.67
CA ILE A 132 8.38 -6.06 3.97
C ILE A 132 8.87 -4.71 4.52
N LEU A 133 10.10 -4.60 5.01
CA LEU A 133 10.58 -3.36 5.62
C LEU A 133 10.51 -2.12 4.70
N PRO A 134 10.88 -2.20 3.40
CA PRO A 134 10.71 -1.07 2.49
C PRO A 134 9.25 -0.61 2.37
N TYR A 135 8.29 -1.54 2.47
CA TYR A 135 6.86 -1.22 2.43
C TYR A 135 6.43 -0.45 3.67
N ILE A 136 6.86 -0.87 4.87
CA ILE A 136 6.58 -0.17 6.13
C ILE A 136 7.15 1.25 6.08
N ILE A 137 8.42 1.40 5.67
CA ILE A 137 9.08 2.70 5.59
C ILE A 137 8.35 3.64 4.62
N TRP A 138 7.99 3.12 3.44
CA TRP A 138 7.32 3.92 2.42
C TRP A 138 5.90 4.33 2.82
N THR A 139 5.12 3.44 3.45
CA THR A 139 3.77 3.78 3.93
C THR A 139 3.81 4.79 5.07
N CYS A 140 4.80 4.72 5.97
CA CYS A 140 5.03 5.75 6.98
C CYS A 140 5.40 7.10 6.36
N PHE A 141 6.22 7.10 5.32
CA PHE A 141 6.56 8.32 4.58
C PHE A 141 5.36 8.89 3.82
N ALA A 142 4.58 8.03 3.15
CA ALA A 142 3.32 8.42 2.50
C ALA A 142 2.31 8.98 3.51
N GLN A 143 2.29 8.47 4.74
CA GLN A 143 1.46 9.00 5.82
C GLN A 143 1.84 10.44 6.19
N ALA A 144 3.14 10.75 6.25
CA ALA A 144 3.60 12.12 6.52
C ALA A 144 3.19 13.08 5.39
N ILE A 145 3.29 12.64 4.12
CA ILE A 145 2.82 13.42 2.98
C ILE A 145 1.31 13.65 3.08
N ASN A 146 0.53 12.60 3.32
CA ASN A 146 -0.93 12.67 3.42
C ASN A 146 -1.38 13.59 4.57
N TYR A 147 -0.72 13.50 5.73
CA TYR A 147 -0.95 14.42 6.86
C TYR A 147 -0.78 15.88 6.45
N GLU A 148 0.32 16.22 5.77
CA GLU A 148 0.58 17.58 5.33
C GLU A 148 -0.41 18.05 4.27
N VAL A 149 -0.81 17.18 3.33
CA VAL A 149 -1.85 17.50 2.35
C VAL A 149 -3.17 17.83 3.06
N VAL A 150 -3.57 17.05 4.06
CA VAL A 150 -4.78 17.33 4.85
C VAL A 150 -4.66 18.64 5.61
N ARG A 151 -3.51 18.90 6.22
CA ARG A 151 -3.25 20.12 6.99
C ARG A 151 -3.27 21.39 6.13
N LEU A 152 -2.71 21.32 4.92
CA LEU A 152 -2.58 22.47 4.03
C LEU A 152 -3.88 22.80 3.28
N ASN A 153 -4.72 21.80 3.00
CA ASN A 153 -5.87 21.94 2.12
C ASN A 153 -7.24 21.73 2.80
N GLY A 154 -7.27 21.26 4.06
CA GLY A 154 -8.54 20.99 4.75
C GLY A 154 -9.33 22.24 5.12
N PRO A 155 -10.62 22.09 5.45
CA PRO A 155 -11.36 20.84 5.56
C PRO A 155 -11.84 20.27 4.22
N PHE A 156 -11.93 18.92 4.12
CA PHE A 156 -12.46 18.23 2.96
C PHE A 156 -13.92 17.82 3.16
N GLY A 157 -14.71 17.72 2.06
CA GLY A 157 -16.11 17.30 2.10
C GLY A 157 -17.10 18.38 2.53
N GLY A 158 -16.70 19.64 2.52
CA GLY A 158 -17.61 20.77 2.69
C GLY A 158 -18.29 21.17 1.38
N ARG A 159 -19.46 21.84 1.44
CA ARG A 159 -20.22 22.32 0.27
C ARG A 159 -19.46 23.28 -0.67
N ALA A 160 -18.21 23.62 -0.36
CA ALA A 160 -17.39 24.52 -1.17
C ALA A 160 -16.72 23.83 -2.39
N GLU A 161 -16.82 22.50 -2.52
CA GLU A 161 -16.28 21.77 -3.67
C GLU A 161 -17.26 21.63 -4.86
N GLU A 162 -18.48 22.17 -4.73
CA GLU A 162 -19.54 22.12 -5.77
C GLU A 162 -19.69 23.41 -6.58
N ALA A 163 -18.78 24.38 -6.47
CA ALA A 163 -18.86 25.65 -7.18
C ALA A 163 -17.79 25.76 -8.29
#